data_80c733448b47c2e5a1bb185cc6d82b9b
#
_entry.id   80c733448b47c2e5a1bb185cc6d82b9b
#
_cell.length_a   1.000
_cell.length_b   1.000
_cell.length_c   1.000
_cell.angle_alpha   90.00
_cell.angle_beta   90.00
_cell.angle_gamma   90.00
#
_symmetry.space_group_name_H-M   'P 1'
#
loop_
_entity.id
_entity.type
_entity.pdbx_description
1 polymer ?
#
loop_
_entity_poly.entity_id
_entity_poly.type
_entity_poly.pdbx_seq_one_letter_code
_entity_poly.pdbx_strand_id
1 'polypeptide(L)'
;MRLLTIYIAEAHARDQWPAGKTISCVDQPTQLEQRLENARRFQEKFKFAMPMLVDSMDNTFHTTYGSWPFRFYVINDGKLVLKAEPGEMTYAYDLDELDHWIERFHYERKH
;
A
#
# COMPACT_ATOMS: atom_id res chain seq x y z
N MET A 1 -5.39 5.41 -16.93
CA MET A 1 -5.27 4.89 -15.55
C MET A 1 -4.04 5.49 -14.89
N ARG A 2 -4.17 5.92 -13.66
CA ARG A 2 -3.05 6.42 -12.86
C ARG A 2 -2.82 5.49 -11.67
N LEU A 3 -1.56 5.20 -11.39
CA LEU A 3 -1.15 4.41 -10.23
C LEU A 3 -0.52 5.33 -9.20
N LEU A 4 -0.89 5.15 -7.95
CA LEU A 4 -0.37 5.92 -6.82
C LEU A 4 -0.17 4.97 -5.65
N THR A 5 0.95 5.10 -4.96
CA THR A 5 1.21 4.37 -3.73
C THR A 5 1.20 5.33 -2.56
N ILE A 6 0.64 4.89 -1.44
CA ILE A 6 0.70 5.63 -0.19
C ILE A 6 1.43 4.78 0.83
N TYR A 7 2.56 5.29 1.30
CA TYR A 7 3.36 4.64 2.34
C TYR A 7 2.72 4.92 3.70
N ILE A 8 2.34 3.86 4.40
CA ILE A 8 1.64 3.96 5.68
C ILE A 8 2.52 3.41 6.80
N ALA A 9 1.97 3.30 8.02
CA ALA A 9 2.69 2.76 9.17
C ALA A 9 3.31 1.39 8.84
N GLU A 10 4.55 1.20 9.24
CA GLU A 10 5.36 0.03 8.93
C GLU A 10 4.83 -1.20 9.68
N ALA A 11 4.29 -2.18 8.93
CA ALA A 11 3.68 -3.37 9.52
C ALA A 11 4.74 -4.29 10.17
N HIS A 12 5.91 -4.38 9.55
CA HIS A 12 6.97 -5.28 9.98
C HIS A 12 8.24 -4.54 10.40
N ALA A 13 8.09 -3.41 11.10
CA ALA A 13 9.22 -2.70 11.67
C ALA A 13 9.99 -3.64 12.62
N ARG A 14 11.32 -3.53 12.61
CA ARG A 14 12.16 -4.48 13.37
C ARG A 14 11.98 -4.36 14.88
N ASP A 15 11.45 -3.25 15.39
CA ASP A 15 11.19 -3.02 16.82
C ASP A 15 9.75 -3.33 17.23
N GLN A 16 8.90 -3.82 16.31
CA GLN A 16 7.50 -4.14 16.62
C GLN A 16 7.11 -5.55 16.18
N TRP A 17 7.05 -5.81 14.88
CA TRP A 17 6.65 -7.12 14.35
C TRP A 17 7.60 -7.55 13.24
N PRO A 18 8.85 -7.93 13.58
CA PRO A 18 9.87 -8.22 12.57
C PRO A 18 9.55 -9.45 11.74
N ALA A 19 9.85 -9.37 10.43
CA ALA A 19 9.67 -10.44 9.46
C ALA A 19 11.00 -10.78 8.74
N GLY A 20 12.12 -10.75 9.47
CA GLY A 20 13.44 -11.03 8.96
C GLY A 20 14.20 -9.78 8.52
N LYS A 21 15.52 -9.89 8.39
CA LYS A 21 16.41 -8.74 8.16
C LYS A 21 16.20 -8.04 6.82
N THR A 22 15.73 -8.76 5.80
CA THR A 22 15.50 -8.18 4.48
C THR A 22 14.25 -7.29 4.46
N ILE A 23 13.20 -7.67 5.19
CA ILE A 23 11.93 -6.95 5.26
C ILE A 23 11.93 -5.96 6.42
N SER A 24 12.38 -6.40 7.61
CA SER A 24 12.37 -5.60 8.84
C SER A 24 13.71 -4.89 9.02
N CYS A 25 14.03 -3.97 8.11
CA CYS A 25 15.30 -3.24 8.13
C CYS A 25 15.18 -1.82 8.72
N VAL A 26 13.99 -1.41 9.12
CA VAL A 26 13.75 -0.08 9.72
C VAL A 26 12.93 -0.23 10.99
N ASP A 27 13.08 0.74 11.90
CA ASP A 27 12.25 0.83 13.09
C ASP A 27 10.97 1.61 12.80
N GLN A 28 9.97 1.46 13.67
CA GLN A 28 8.75 2.27 13.59
C GLN A 28 9.14 3.74 13.79
N PRO A 29 8.78 4.64 12.89
CA PRO A 29 9.14 6.05 13.04
C PRO A 29 8.34 6.72 14.16
N THR A 30 8.96 7.70 14.80
CA THR A 30 8.32 8.56 15.79
C THR A 30 8.09 9.97 15.27
N GLN A 31 8.68 10.32 14.14
CA GLN A 31 8.58 11.62 13.49
C GLN A 31 8.38 11.45 11.98
N LEU A 32 7.76 12.45 11.34
CA LEU A 32 7.47 12.39 9.90
C LEU A 32 8.75 12.27 9.06
N GLU A 33 9.81 12.95 9.44
CA GLU A 33 11.09 12.87 8.70
C GLU A 33 11.62 11.45 8.65
N GLN A 34 11.43 10.68 9.71
CA GLN A 34 11.85 9.27 9.75
C GLN A 34 11.00 8.42 8.81
N ARG A 35 9.68 8.66 8.77
CA ARG A 35 8.80 7.94 7.86
C ARG A 35 9.10 8.28 6.39
N LEU A 36 9.36 9.54 6.09
CA LEU A 36 9.78 9.96 4.76
C LEU A 36 11.08 9.29 4.32
N GLU A 37 12.05 9.19 5.24
CA GLU A 37 13.31 8.51 4.95
C GLU A 37 13.10 7.00 4.74
N ASN A 38 12.24 6.37 5.54
CA ASN A 38 11.90 4.96 5.35
C ASN A 38 11.26 4.71 3.99
N ALA A 39 10.35 5.59 3.56
CA ALA A 39 9.72 5.51 2.25
C ALA A 39 10.74 5.67 1.13
N ARG A 40 11.67 6.62 1.26
CA ARG A 40 12.74 6.82 0.28
C ARG A 40 13.64 5.60 0.16
N ARG A 41 14.01 4.99 1.29
CA ARG A 41 14.80 3.75 1.30
C ARG A 41 14.07 2.59 0.64
N PHE A 42 12.76 2.49 0.85
CA PHE A 42 11.94 1.49 0.19
C PHE A 42 11.98 1.68 -1.33
N GLN A 43 11.79 2.89 -1.81
CA GLN A 43 11.83 3.18 -3.24
C GLN A 43 13.18 2.80 -3.86
N GLU A 44 14.28 3.12 -3.18
CA GLU A 44 15.62 2.79 -3.66
C GLU A 44 15.90 1.29 -3.65
N LYS A 45 15.56 0.62 -2.55
CA LYS A 45 15.85 -0.81 -2.34
C LYS A 45 15.12 -1.68 -3.36
N PHE A 46 13.86 -1.38 -3.62
CA PHE A 46 13.03 -2.17 -4.54
C PHE A 46 12.89 -1.54 -5.92
N LYS A 47 13.62 -0.46 -6.21
CA LYS A 47 13.55 0.28 -7.47
C LYS A 47 12.10 0.59 -7.85
N PHE A 48 11.36 1.08 -6.88
CA PHE A 48 9.93 1.29 -6.98
C PHE A 48 9.65 2.56 -7.80
N ALA A 49 9.06 2.40 -8.98
CA ALA A 49 8.90 3.49 -9.96
C ALA A 49 7.58 4.25 -9.85
N MET A 50 6.60 3.75 -9.12
CA MET A 50 5.30 4.42 -8.98
C MET A 50 5.42 5.67 -8.10
N PRO A 51 4.66 6.74 -8.40
CA PRO A 51 4.58 7.88 -7.50
C PRO A 51 4.16 7.44 -6.09
N MET A 52 4.78 8.04 -5.07
CA MET A 52 4.53 7.67 -3.69
C MET A 52 4.25 8.90 -2.84
N LEU A 53 3.17 8.84 -2.07
CA LEU A 53 2.88 9.76 -0.98
C LEU A 53 3.12 9.04 0.34
N VAL A 54 3.27 9.80 1.42
CA VAL A 54 3.53 9.26 2.75
C VAL A 54 2.41 9.71 3.68
N ASP A 55 1.84 8.74 4.43
CA ASP A 55 0.79 9.04 5.38
C ASP A 55 1.32 9.89 6.54
N SER A 56 0.45 10.71 7.11
CA SER A 56 0.78 11.54 8.28
C SER A 56 1.09 10.69 9.50
N MET A 57 1.76 11.28 10.50
CA MET A 57 2.14 10.55 11.71
C MET A 57 0.96 10.15 12.58
N ASP A 58 -0.18 10.81 12.44
CA ASP A 58 -1.43 10.40 13.07
C ASP A 58 -2.17 9.31 12.29
N ASN A 59 -1.57 8.83 11.19
CA ASN A 59 -2.06 7.72 10.40
C ASN A 59 -3.47 7.95 9.82
N THR A 60 -3.74 9.17 9.40
CA THR A 60 -5.06 9.57 8.90
C THR A 60 -5.51 8.69 7.75
N PHE A 61 -4.63 8.42 6.77
CA PHE A 61 -5.00 7.61 5.60
C PHE A 61 -5.36 6.18 6.00
N HIS A 62 -4.47 5.48 6.69
CA HIS A 62 -4.74 4.07 6.99
C HIS A 62 -5.92 3.91 7.97
N THR A 63 -6.12 4.87 8.87
CA THR A 63 -7.27 4.86 9.78
C THR A 63 -8.58 5.08 9.03
N THR A 64 -8.61 6.04 8.10
CA THR A 64 -9.81 6.37 7.32
C THR A 64 -10.20 5.24 6.39
N TYR A 65 -9.24 4.63 5.70
CA TYR A 65 -9.51 3.62 4.67
C TYR A 65 -9.34 2.18 5.14
N GLY A 66 -8.86 1.96 6.37
CA GLY A 66 -8.60 0.61 6.86
C GLY A 66 -7.53 -0.12 6.06
N SER A 67 -6.46 0.57 5.68
CA SER A 67 -5.46 0.04 4.75
C SER A 67 -4.33 -0.73 5.41
N TRP A 68 -4.17 -0.64 6.74
CA TRP A 68 -3.10 -1.35 7.43
C TRP A 68 -3.42 -2.85 7.55
N PRO A 69 -2.49 -3.75 7.37
CA PRO A 69 -1.08 -3.52 7.02
C PRO A 69 -0.84 -3.25 5.54
N PHE A 70 -1.78 -3.59 4.68
CA PHE A 70 -1.61 -3.47 3.23
C PHE A 70 -2.96 -3.64 2.52
N ARG A 71 -3.27 -2.78 1.54
CA ARG A 71 -4.52 -2.87 0.75
C ARG A 71 -4.31 -2.31 -0.65
N PHE A 72 -5.15 -2.77 -1.58
CA PHE A 72 -5.30 -2.16 -2.90
C PHE A 72 -6.68 -1.52 -3.03
N TYR A 73 -6.73 -0.39 -3.70
CA TYR A 73 -7.98 0.31 -3.98
C TYR A 73 -8.04 0.69 -5.44
N VAL A 74 -9.26 0.67 -6.00
CA VAL A 74 -9.53 1.27 -7.31
C VAL A 74 -10.57 2.36 -7.13
N ILE A 75 -10.26 3.55 -7.62
CA ILE A 75 -11.16 4.69 -7.61
C ILE A 75 -11.49 5.03 -9.06
N ASN A 76 -12.77 5.08 -9.38
CA ASN A 76 -13.25 5.42 -10.70
C ASN A 76 -14.33 6.49 -10.57
N ASP A 77 -14.16 7.59 -11.31
CA ASP A 77 -15.10 8.71 -11.31
C ASP A 77 -15.39 9.24 -9.90
N GLY A 78 -14.32 9.38 -9.09
CA GLY A 78 -14.39 9.88 -7.72
C GLY A 78 -14.99 8.91 -6.70
N LYS A 79 -15.25 7.66 -7.08
CA LYS A 79 -15.87 6.67 -6.19
C LYS A 79 -14.97 5.47 -6.01
N LEU A 80 -14.95 4.93 -4.79
CA LEU A 80 -14.26 3.68 -4.49
C LEU A 80 -15.07 2.52 -5.07
N VAL A 81 -14.48 1.81 -6.05
CA VAL A 81 -15.17 0.71 -6.75
C VAL A 81 -14.59 -0.65 -6.43
N LEU A 82 -13.39 -0.70 -5.85
CA LEU A 82 -12.77 -1.95 -5.42
C LEU A 82 -11.90 -1.69 -4.21
N LYS A 83 -12.02 -2.55 -3.20
CA LYS A 83 -11.10 -2.64 -2.06
C LYS A 83 -10.67 -4.10 -1.93
N ALA A 84 -9.44 -4.39 -2.31
CA ALA A 84 -8.89 -5.74 -2.18
C ALA A 84 -8.35 -5.94 -0.77
N GLU A 85 -8.92 -6.89 -0.04
CA GLU A 85 -8.53 -7.22 1.32
C GLU A 85 -7.88 -8.61 1.37
N PRO A 86 -7.00 -8.88 2.37
CA PRO A 86 -6.41 -10.21 2.50
C PRO A 86 -7.46 -11.24 2.88
N GLY A 87 -7.23 -12.49 2.47
CA GLY A 87 -8.07 -13.61 2.90
C GLY A 87 -8.04 -13.79 4.42
N GLU A 88 -9.19 -14.14 5.02
CA GLU A 88 -9.32 -14.24 6.48
C GLU A 88 -8.38 -15.26 7.11
N MET A 89 -8.12 -16.37 6.41
CA MET A 89 -7.33 -17.48 6.94
C MET A 89 -5.87 -17.43 6.54
N THR A 90 -5.52 -16.75 5.45
CA THR A 90 -4.17 -16.81 4.88
C THR A 90 -3.44 -15.48 4.91
N TYR A 91 -4.16 -14.38 5.12
CA TYR A 91 -3.66 -13.01 4.99
C TYR A 91 -3.03 -12.75 3.61
N ALA A 92 -3.36 -13.57 2.62
CA ALA A 92 -2.89 -13.43 1.26
C ALA A 92 -3.87 -12.61 0.43
N TYR A 93 -3.34 -11.83 -0.52
CA TYR A 93 -4.16 -11.03 -1.43
C TYR A 93 -4.45 -11.81 -2.70
N ASP A 94 -5.69 -11.73 -3.17
CA ASP A 94 -6.06 -12.22 -4.48
C ASP A 94 -5.81 -11.10 -5.51
N LEU A 95 -4.62 -11.10 -6.09
CA LEU A 95 -4.26 -10.13 -7.12
C LEU A 95 -5.04 -10.34 -8.41
N ASP A 96 -5.61 -11.52 -8.62
CA ASP A 96 -6.44 -11.80 -9.80
C ASP A 96 -7.71 -10.94 -9.80
N GLU A 97 -8.25 -10.64 -8.63
CA GLU A 97 -9.42 -9.75 -8.52
C GLU A 97 -9.12 -8.38 -9.11
N LEU A 98 -7.94 -7.82 -8.79
CA LEU A 98 -7.51 -6.54 -9.33
C LEU A 98 -7.26 -6.63 -10.84
N ASP A 99 -6.58 -7.68 -11.30
CA ASP A 99 -6.29 -7.89 -12.71
C ASP A 99 -7.58 -8.04 -13.52
N HIS A 100 -8.55 -8.81 -13.02
CA HIS A 100 -9.85 -8.96 -13.66
C HIS A 100 -10.61 -7.64 -13.76
N TRP A 101 -10.55 -6.83 -12.70
CA TRP A 101 -11.19 -5.51 -12.71
C TRP A 101 -10.56 -4.61 -13.77
N ILE A 102 -9.22 -4.58 -13.85
CA ILE A 102 -8.49 -3.76 -14.82
C ILE A 102 -8.81 -4.21 -16.27
N GLU A 103 -8.79 -5.51 -16.54
CA GLU A 103 -9.12 -6.05 -17.85
C GLU A 103 -10.52 -5.66 -18.29
N ARG A 104 -11.50 -5.82 -17.39
CA ARG A 104 -12.89 -5.47 -17.66
C ARG A 104 -13.05 -3.98 -17.94
N PHE A 105 -12.40 -3.14 -17.16
CA PHE A 105 -12.43 -1.70 -17.34
C PHE A 105 -11.91 -1.30 -18.72
N HIS A 106 -10.78 -1.87 -19.14
CA HIS A 106 -10.23 -1.60 -20.46
C HIS A 106 -11.14 -2.12 -21.60
N TYR A 107 -11.71 -3.29 -21.43
CA TYR A 107 -12.65 -3.85 -22.38
C TYR A 107 -13.87 -2.95 -22.57
N GLU A 108 -14.50 -2.53 -21.50
CA GLU A 108 -15.69 -1.68 -21.53
C GLU A 108 -15.41 -0.32 -22.19
N ARG A 109 -14.21 0.24 -22.00
CA ARG A 109 -13.85 1.51 -22.61
C ARG A 109 -13.60 1.41 -24.12
N LYS A 110 -13.24 0.22 -24.62
CA LYS A 110 -13.01 -0.02 -26.05
C LYS A 110 -14.28 -0.42 -26.80
N HIS A 111 -15.23 -0.90 -26.09
CA HIS A 111 -16.49 -1.42 -26.63
C HIS A 111 -17.69 -0.74 -25.99
#